data_ca5b047cc686f95ae85a3cd631440caf
#
_entry.id   ca5b047cc686f95ae85a3cd631440caf
#
_cell.length_a   1.000
_cell.length_b   1.000
_cell.length_c   1.000
_cell.angle_alpha   90.00
_cell.angle_beta   90.00
_cell.angle_gamma   90.00
#
_symmetry.space_group_name_H-M   'P 1'
#
loop_
_entity.id
_entity.type
_entity.pdbx_description
1 polymer ?
#
loop_
_entity_poly.entity_id
_entity_poly.type
_entity_poly.pdbx_seq_one_letter_code
_entity_poly.pdbx_strand_id
1 'polypeptide(L)'
;MLLGGEVTILADEPLYGVVSCMPPHLLKTGEQNKAVPIDQMAIDTGLLDAKSRIRVGTPIVFAQQPIKLAGGQLCSKCLDDRAGVAAILLAMEKLHAAKDKLKCNVAVLISTQEEVTELGAQTGAFTVQPEYAIAVDVTHGRTPDGPSDGVFDLGSGVAVGMGPNLHRGFTKALIKTAKANDIDYTLEIMEGNTGTNAWTMQIVGRGIAMGLLSIPEKYMHTPVEVVELSDVQAVADLMAEFLREFDGEVGA
;
A
#
# COMPACT_ATOMS: atom_id res chain seq x y z
N MET A 1 7.51 6.27 -16.33
CA MET A 1 8.23 7.18 -15.43
C MET A 1 9.62 6.67 -15.02
N LEU A 2 10.30 5.88 -15.88
CA LEU A 2 11.65 5.37 -15.60
C LEU A 2 12.75 6.35 -16.02
N LEU A 3 12.61 6.98 -17.20
CA LEU A 3 13.65 7.85 -17.76
C LEU A 3 13.94 9.05 -16.86
N GLY A 4 15.24 9.28 -16.63
CA GLY A 4 15.71 10.33 -15.74
C GLY A 4 15.64 9.95 -14.26
N GLY A 5 15.12 8.77 -13.93
CA GLY A 5 15.04 8.27 -12.56
C GLY A 5 16.43 7.95 -12.01
N GLU A 6 16.70 8.41 -10.81
CA GLU A 6 17.89 8.08 -10.04
C GLU A 6 17.70 6.73 -9.36
N VAL A 7 18.70 5.86 -9.42
CA VAL A 7 18.63 4.50 -8.88
C VAL A 7 19.86 4.14 -8.06
N THR A 8 19.66 3.23 -7.12
CA THR A 8 20.73 2.55 -6.39
C THR A 8 20.76 1.09 -6.83
N ILE A 9 21.90 0.66 -7.34
CA ILE A 9 22.19 -0.72 -7.72
C ILE A 9 22.76 -1.41 -6.49
N LEU A 10 22.11 -2.47 -6.03
CA LEU A 10 22.45 -3.21 -4.81
C LEU A 10 23.52 -4.28 -5.10
N ALA A 11 24.67 -3.84 -5.66
CA ALA A 11 25.87 -4.66 -5.83
C ALA A 11 26.58 -4.87 -4.48
N ASP A 12 27.73 -5.57 -4.47
CA ASP A 12 28.54 -5.79 -3.27
C ASP A 12 28.84 -4.48 -2.52
N GLU A 13 29.09 -3.42 -3.28
CA GLU A 13 29.03 -2.03 -2.82
C GLU A 13 27.90 -1.33 -3.59
N PRO A 14 26.96 -0.65 -2.91
CA PRO A 14 25.90 0.06 -3.59
C PRO A 14 26.42 1.12 -4.56
N LEU A 15 25.92 1.11 -5.79
CA LEU A 15 26.32 2.03 -6.85
C LEU A 15 25.12 2.92 -7.22
N TYR A 16 25.42 4.18 -7.46
CA TYR A 16 24.44 5.12 -7.98
C TYR A 16 24.38 5.05 -9.51
N GLY A 17 23.21 5.22 -10.08
CA GLY A 17 22.99 5.28 -11.52
C GLY A 17 21.79 6.11 -11.91
N VAL A 18 21.70 6.44 -13.18
CA VAL A 18 20.59 7.19 -13.76
C VAL A 18 20.02 6.42 -14.94
N VAL A 19 18.69 6.26 -14.98
CA VAL A 19 18.01 5.61 -16.11
C VAL A 19 18.06 6.52 -17.32
N SER A 20 18.65 6.07 -18.40
CA SER A 20 18.87 6.79 -19.64
C SER A 20 18.36 6.03 -20.86
N CYS A 21 18.22 6.72 -21.97
CA CYS A 21 17.95 6.14 -23.28
C CYS A 21 18.62 6.99 -24.37
N MET A 22 18.48 6.56 -25.63
CA MET A 22 18.92 7.38 -26.77
C MET A 22 18.20 8.74 -26.77
N PRO A 23 18.94 9.84 -26.86
CA PRO A 23 18.34 11.18 -26.81
C PRO A 23 17.46 11.46 -28.06
N PRO A 24 16.42 12.30 -27.93
CA PRO A 24 15.41 12.50 -28.99
C PRO A 24 15.97 12.96 -30.34
N HIS A 25 17.04 13.74 -30.36
CA HIS A 25 17.66 14.26 -31.61
C HIS A 25 18.40 13.15 -32.39
N LEU A 26 18.67 12.00 -31.82
CA LEU A 26 19.27 10.85 -32.49
C LEU A 26 18.24 9.81 -32.92
N LEU A 27 16.98 9.96 -32.54
CA LEU A 27 15.89 9.06 -32.93
C LEU A 27 15.48 9.32 -34.41
N LYS A 28 14.95 8.28 -35.05
CA LYS A 28 14.38 8.39 -36.38
C LYS A 28 13.09 9.23 -36.39
N THR A 29 12.77 9.81 -37.53
CA THR A 29 11.51 10.54 -37.69
C THR A 29 10.32 9.67 -37.32
N GLY A 30 9.44 10.18 -36.44
CA GLY A 30 8.24 9.48 -35.95
C GLY A 30 8.45 8.59 -34.71
N GLU A 31 9.68 8.42 -34.22
CA GLU A 31 9.96 7.69 -32.97
C GLU A 31 9.94 8.61 -31.73
N GLN A 32 10.08 9.90 -31.93
CA GLN A 32 10.22 10.92 -30.87
C GLN A 32 9.00 11.01 -29.92
N ASN A 33 7.82 10.62 -30.40
CA ASN A 33 6.56 10.70 -29.65
C ASN A 33 6.09 9.34 -29.12
N LYS A 34 6.95 8.30 -29.19
CA LYS A 34 6.64 6.98 -28.67
C LYS A 34 7.27 6.78 -27.29
N ALA A 35 6.57 6.05 -26.44
CA ALA A 35 7.16 5.59 -25.18
C ALA A 35 8.40 4.72 -25.48
N VAL A 36 9.50 4.97 -24.78
CA VAL A 36 10.71 4.17 -24.93
C VAL A 36 10.47 2.81 -24.33
N PRO A 37 10.64 1.71 -25.09
CA PRO A 37 10.59 0.35 -24.55
C PRO A 37 11.67 0.12 -23.50
N ILE A 38 11.39 -0.74 -22.52
CA ILE A 38 12.29 -0.96 -21.38
C ILE A 38 13.64 -1.58 -21.82
N ASP A 39 13.62 -2.40 -22.86
CA ASP A 39 14.81 -3.03 -23.47
C ASP A 39 15.71 -2.05 -24.23
N GLN A 40 15.24 -0.82 -24.46
CA GLN A 40 16.01 0.29 -25.05
C GLN A 40 16.50 1.29 -23.99
N MET A 41 16.22 1.03 -22.72
CA MET A 41 16.71 1.83 -21.62
C MET A 41 18.05 1.25 -21.11
N ALA A 42 18.88 2.12 -20.56
CA ALA A 42 20.11 1.74 -19.88
C ALA A 42 20.25 2.50 -18.57
N ILE A 43 21.01 1.95 -17.63
CA ILE A 43 21.40 2.66 -16.43
C ILE A 43 22.84 3.10 -16.60
N ASP A 44 23.06 4.39 -16.64
CA ASP A 44 24.38 4.98 -16.68
C ASP A 44 24.91 5.11 -15.24
N THR A 45 26.05 4.47 -14.98
CA THR A 45 26.73 4.49 -13.69
C THR A 45 28.03 5.29 -13.73
N GLY A 46 28.41 5.81 -14.90
CA GLY A 46 29.71 6.45 -15.14
C GLY A 46 30.88 5.48 -15.10
N LEU A 47 30.69 4.18 -14.94
CA LEU A 47 31.74 3.18 -14.85
C LEU A 47 32.05 2.57 -16.20
N LEU A 48 33.35 2.55 -16.58
CA LEU A 48 33.83 1.87 -17.80
C LEU A 48 33.85 0.35 -17.64
N ASP A 49 33.96 -0.13 -16.42
CA ASP A 49 34.09 -1.55 -16.05
C ASP A 49 32.81 -2.11 -15.37
N ALA A 50 31.66 -1.51 -15.59
CA ALA A 50 30.40 -1.87 -14.93
C ALA A 50 30.12 -3.40 -14.95
N LYS A 51 30.41 -4.08 -16.07
CA LYS A 51 30.19 -5.53 -16.20
C LYS A 51 30.98 -6.39 -15.22
N SER A 52 32.13 -5.90 -14.74
CA SER A 52 32.92 -6.62 -13.74
C SER A 52 32.40 -6.43 -12.32
N ARG A 53 31.66 -5.37 -12.08
CA ARG A 53 31.13 -4.95 -10.75
C ARG A 53 29.66 -5.25 -10.53
N ILE A 54 28.91 -5.35 -11.61
CA ILE A 54 27.44 -5.53 -11.55
C ILE A 54 27.09 -6.83 -12.28
N ARG A 55 26.55 -7.79 -11.55
CA ARG A 55 26.10 -9.07 -12.12
C ARG A 55 24.69 -8.94 -12.69
N VAL A 56 24.38 -9.73 -13.72
CA VAL A 56 23.01 -9.86 -14.19
C VAL A 56 22.14 -10.42 -13.06
N GLY A 57 20.99 -9.81 -12.81
CA GLY A 57 20.11 -10.15 -11.69
C GLY A 57 20.35 -9.35 -10.41
N THR A 58 21.37 -8.45 -10.39
CA THR A 58 21.55 -7.53 -9.26
C THR A 58 20.30 -6.64 -9.10
N PRO A 59 19.66 -6.60 -7.90
CA PRO A 59 18.51 -5.75 -7.67
C PRO A 59 18.85 -4.27 -7.80
N ILE A 60 17.88 -3.50 -8.29
CA ILE A 60 18.01 -2.05 -8.46
C ILE A 60 16.75 -1.41 -7.88
N VAL A 61 16.94 -0.35 -7.10
CA VAL A 61 15.84 0.40 -6.48
C VAL A 61 15.94 1.88 -6.83
N PHE A 62 14.81 2.57 -6.91
CA PHE A 62 14.82 4.03 -7.03
C PHE A 62 15.52 4.65 -5.82
N ALA A 63 16.37 5.66 -6.08
CA ALA A 63 17.15 6.34 -5.04
C ALA A 63 16.34 7.40 -4.27
N GLN A 64 15.12 7.70 -4.74
CA GLN A 64 14.28 8.74 -4.16
C GLN A 64 14.06 8.55 -2.67
N GLN A 65 14.22 9.64 -1.91
CA GLN A 65 13.94 9.72 -0.49
C GLN A 65 12.53 10.29 -0.25
N PRO A 66 11.88 9.98 0.89
CA PRO A 66 10.61 10.60 1.25
C PRO A 66 10.70 12.11 1.33
N ILE A 67 9.73 12.81 0.74
CA ILE A 67 9.66 14.26 0.68
C ILE A 67 8.32 14.73 1.26
N LYS A 68 8.38 15.60 2.25
CA LYS A 68 7.17 16.26 2.75
C LYS A 68 6.72 17.32 1.75
N LEU A 69 5.48 17.22 1.31
CA LEU A 69 4.82 18.20 0.48
C LEU A 69 4.00 19.19 1.34
N ALA A 70 3.49 20.23 0.70
CA ALA A 70 2.57 21.16 1.36
C ALA A 70 1.28 20.44 1.78
N GLY A 71 0.63 20.94 2.84
CA GLY A 71 -0.67 20.44 3.27
C GLY A 71 -0.67 19.11 4.03
N GLY A 72 0.47 18.67 4.59
CA GLY A 72 0.54 17.43 5.37
C GLY A 72 0.80 16.16 4.56
N GLN A 73 1.03 16.30 3.25
CA GLN A 73 1.26 15.18 2.35
C GLN A 73 2.70 14.69 2.38
N LEU A 74 2.88 13.40 2.16
CA LEU A 74 4.18 12.73 2.01
C LEU A 74 4.24 12.12 0.62
N CYS A 75 5.33 12.42 -0.10
CA CYS A 75 5.66 11.77 -1.37
C CYS A 75 6.83 10.82 -1.18
N SER A 76 6.69 9.59 -1.63
CA SER A 76 7.77 8.60 -1.63
C SER A 76 7.50 7.49 -2.65
N LYS A 77 8.46 6.62 -2.85
CA LYS A 77 8.23 5.31 -3.44
C LYS A 77 7.73 4.33 -2.37
N CYS A 78 7.01 3.30 -2.78
CA CYS A 78 6.59 2.18 -1.93
C CYS A 78 5.79 2.63 -0.68
N LEU A 79 4.95 3.68 -0.81
CA LEU A 79 3.95 3.98 0.20
C LEU A 79 2.84 2.92 0.15
N ASP A 80 2.62 2.36 -1.01
CA ASP A 80 1.95 1.10 -1.27
C ASP A 80 2.91 -0.08 -0.94
N ASP A 81 2.69 -0.88 0.14
CA ASP A 81 1.77 -0.52 1.24
C ASP A 81 2.56 -0.27 2.56
N ARG A 82 3.60 0.54 2.53
CA ARG A 82 4.29 0.95 3.76
C ARG A 82 3.48 1.94 4.59
N ALA A 83 2.54 2.63 3.96
CA ALA A 83 1.60 3.50 4.67
C ALA A 83 0.69 2.67 5.58
N GLY A 84 0.14 1.56 5.08
CA GLY A 84 -0.62 0.62 5.88
C GLY A 84 0.21 -0.04 6.98
N VAL A 85 1.45 -0.43 6.68
CA VAL A 85 2.37 -0.92 7.73
C VAL A 85 2.56 0.12 8.84
N ALA A 86 2.74 1.39 8.49
CA ALA A 86 2.85 2.46 9.49
C ALA A 86 1.57 2.63 10.31
N ALA A 87 0.41 2.59 9.66
CA ALA A 87 -0.88 2.64 10.35
C ALA A 87 -1.07 1.48 11.33
N ILE A 88 -0.69 0.25 10.92
CA ILE A 88 -0.73 -0.93 11.80
C ILE A 88 0.18 -0.74 13.02
N LEU A 89 1.42 -0.27 12.82
CA LEU A 89 2.35 -0.05 13.93
C LEU A 89 1.84 1.01 14.91
N LEU A 90 1.29 2.11 14.41
CA LEU A 90 0.66 3.16 15.23
C LEU A 90 -0.55 2.61 16.03
N ALA A 91 -1.38 1.78 15.40
CA ALA A 91 -2.49 1.13 16.08
C ALA A 91 -1.99 0.20 17.20
N MET A 92 -0.94 -0.58 16.93
CA MET A 92 -0.35 -1.48 17.92
C MET A 92 0.27 -0.73 19.11
N GLU A 93 0.90 0.42 18.90
CA GLU A 93 1.38 1.27 19.99
C GLU A 93 0.22 1.71 20.91
N LYS A 94 -0.90 2.15 20.31
CA LYS A 94 -2.11 2.54 21.07
C LYS A 94 -2.72 1.38 21.83
N LEU A 95 -2.79 0.20 21.21
CA LEU A 95 -3.32 -1.02 21.83
C LEU A 95 -2.41 -1.53 22.95
N HIS A 96 -1.08 -1.40 22.79
CA HIS A 96 -0.14 -1.81 23.84
C HIS A 96 -0.37 -1.03 25.15
N ALA A 97 -0.68 0.26 25.06
CA ALA A 97 -1.03 1.06 26.23
C ALA A 97 -2.31 0.59 26.95
N ALA A 98 -3.18 -0.15 26.24
CA ALA A 98 -4.46 -0.66 26.75
C ALA A 98 -4.55 -2.20 26.76
N LYS A 99 -3.43 -2.92 26.68
CA LYS A 99 -3.37 -4.37 26.47
C LYS A 99 -4.17 -5.19 27.48
N ASP A 100 -4.22 -4.75 28.73
CA ASP A 100 -4.95 -5.46 29.81
C ASP A 100 -6.48 -5.35 29.69
N LYS A 101 -6.99 -4.54 28.76
CA LYS A 101 -8.42 -4.33 28.49
C LYS A 101 -8.88 -5.04 27.22
N LEU A 102 -7.98 -5.56 26.41
CA LEU A 102 -8.33 -6.27 25.19
C LEU A 102 -9.03 -7.58 25.50
N LYS A 103 -10.11 -7.86 24.77
CA LYS A 103 -10.91 -9.08 24.92
C LYS A 103 -10.58 -10.15 23.88
N CYS A 104 -9.66 -9.85 22.98
CA CYS A 104 -9.20 -10.75 21.92
C CYS A 104 -7.67 -10.78 21.85
N ASN A 105 -7.13 -11.83 21.26
CA ASN A 105 -5.73 -11.86 20.84
C ASN A 105 -5.60 -11.10 19.52
N VAL A 106 -4.56 -10.28 19.41
CA VAL A 106 -4.26 -9.54 18.19
C VAL A 106 -2.93 -10.03 17.63
N ALA A 107 -2.94 -10.47 16.37
CA ALA A 107 -1.75 -10.82 15.61
C ALA A 107 -1.57 -9.84 14.45
N VAL A 108 -0.35 -9.42 14.21
CA VAL A 108 0.02 -8.61 13.05
C VAL A 108 0.73 -9.48 12.04
N LEU A 109 0.28 -9.43 10.80
CA LEU A 109 0.91 -10.09 9.66
C LEU A 109 1.37 -9.03 8.66
N ILE A 110 2.68 -8.84 8.54
CA ILE A 110 3.28 -8.06 7.45
C ILE A 110 3.70 -9.08 6.41
N SER A 111 2.90 -9.20 5.36
CA SER A 111 3.05 -10.24 4.35
C SER A 111 4.07 -9.87 3.27
N THR A 112 4.54 -10.86 2.56
CA THR A 112 5.35 -10.72 1.35
C THR A 112 4.52 -11.04 0.12
N GLN A 113 4.97 -10.60 -1.06
CA GLN A 113 4.37 -10.96 -2.35
C GLN A 113 2.92 -10.50 -2.53
N GLU A 114 2.50 -9.45 -1.85
CA GLU A 114 1.18 -8.87 -2.04
C GLU A 114 1.01 -8.46 -3.52
N GLU A 115 1.91 -7.64 -4.03
CA GLU A 115 1.94 -7.02 -5.37
C GLU A 115 1.93 -8.00 -6.56
N VAL A 116 2.13 -9.27 -6.32
CA VAL A 116 2.20 -10.27 -7.40
C VAL A 116 1.20 -11.40 -7.25
N THR A 117 0.86 -11.80 -6.04
CA THR A 117 0.04 -13.01 -5.84
C THR A 117 -0.69 -13.06 -4.49
N GLU A 118 -0.45 -12.12 -3.57
CA GLU A 118 -1.00 -12.11 -2.21
C GLU A 118 -0.67 -13.39 -1.39
N LEU A 119 0.27 -14.23 -1.86
CA LEU A 119 0.56 -15.56 -1.28
C LEU A 119 1.12 -15.49 0.14
N GLY A 120 1.85 -14.42 0.47
CA GLY A 120 2.37 -14.22 1.82
C GLY A 120 1.24 -14.06 2.83
N ALA A 121 0.18 -13.35 2.48
CA ALA A 121 -1.00 -13.20 3.32
C ALA A 121 -1.76 -14.52 3.49
N GLN A 122 -1.94 -15.27 2.40
CA GLN A 122 -2.61 -16.57 2.42
C GLN A 122 -1.87 -17.58 3.33
N THR A 123 -0.56 -17.70 3.18
CA THR A 123 0.25 -18.65 3.97
C THR A 123 0.38 -18.22 5.43
N GLY A 124 0.51 -16.92 5.68
CA GLY A 124 0.54 -16.37 7.04
C GLY A 124 -0.78 -16.55 7.76
N ALA A 125 -1.90 -16.26 7.10
CA ALA A 125 -3.24 -16.48 7.63
C ALA A 125 -3.51 -17.96 7.92
N PHE A 126 -3.02 -18.88 7.08
CA PHE A 126 -3.12 -20.32 7.33
C PHE A 126 -2.37 -20.73 8.60
N THR A 127 -1.25 -20.11 8.88
CA THR A 127 -0.46 -20.38 10.10
C THR A 127 -1.12 -19.81 11.36
N VAL A 128 -1.64 -18.58 11.28
CA VAL A 128 -2.27 -17.88 12.42
C VAL A 128 -3.69 -18.39 12.68
N GLN A 129 -4.44 -18.74 11.64
CA GLN A 129 -5.84 -19.17 11.66
C GLN A 129 -6.77 -18.20 12.42
N PRO A 130 -6.80 -16.92 12.08
CA PRO A 130 -7.68 -15.98 12.74
C PRO A 130 -9.13 -16.20 12.34
N GLU A 131 -10.08 -15.86 13.21
CA GLU A 131 -11.51 -15.87 12.91
C GLU A 131 -11.91 -14.60 12.14
N TYR A 132 -11.26 -13.50 12.46
CA TYR A 132 -11.46 -12.16 11.87
C TYR A 132 -10.12 -11.58 11.44
N ALA A 133 -10.11 -10.86 10.35
CA ALA A 133 -8.92 -10.11 9.94
C ALA A 133 -9.30 -8.77 9.29
N ILE A 134 -8.47 -7.77 9.53
CA ILE A 134 -8.51 -6.49 8.83
C ILE A 134 -7.34 -6.47 7.87
N ALA A 135 -7.62 -6.39 6.57
CA ALA A 135 -6.60 -6.01 5.60
C ALA A 135 -6.47 -4.48 5.63
N VAL A 136 -5.24 -4.01 5.60
CA VAL A 136 -4.92 -2.59 5.46
C VAL A 136 -4.15 -2.46 4.16
N ASP A 137 -4.54 -1.52 3.33
CA ASP A 137 -3.98 -1.30 2.02
C ASP A 137 -4.11 0.17 1.60
N VAL A 138 -3.71 0.50 0.39
CA VAL A 138 -3.98 1.81 -0.21
C VAL A 138 -5.16 1.72 -1.19
N THR A 139 -5.72 2.86 -1.58
CA THR A 139 -6.74 2.96 -2.64
C THR A 139 -6.52 4.19 -3.49
N HIS A 140 -7.21 4.27 -4.63
CA HIS A 140 -7.01 5.31 -5.62
C HIS A 140 -7.38 6.71 -5.11
N GLY A 141 -6.36 7.53 -4.84
CA GLY A 141 -6.51 8.95 -4.54
C GLY A 141 -6.84 9.76 -5.80
N ARG A 142 -7.66 10.79 -5.66
CA ARG A 142 -8.05 11.67 -6.77
C ARG A 142 -6.85 12.43 -7.33
N THR A 143 -6.64 12.32 -8.64
CA THR A 143 -5.62 13.06 -9.40
C THR A 143 -6.28 14.00 -10.41
N PRO A 144 -5.61 15.09 -10.84
CA PRO A 144 -6.20 16.06 -11.76
C PRO A 144 -6.73 15.46 -13.06
N ASP A 145 -6.01 14.48 -13.62
CA ASP A 145 -6.32 13.85 -14.92
C ASP A 145 -6.88 12.42 -14.77
N GLY A 146 -7.24 12.03 -13.53
CA GLY A 146 -7.77 10.71 -13.22
C GLY A 146 -9.27 10.59 -13.43
N PRO A 147 -9.83 9.39 -13.25
CA PRO A 147 -11.27 9.16 -13.28
C PRO A 147 -11.97 9.94 -12.14
N SER A 148 -13.27 10.24 -12.34
CA SER A 148 -14.09 10.90 -11.31
C SER A 148 -14.67 9.91 -10.30
N ASP A 149 -14.87 8.65 -10.71
CA ASP A 149 -15.53 7.62 -9.92
C ASP A 149 -14.52 6.60 -9.38
N GLY A 150 -14.79 6.04 -8.21
CA GLY A 150 -13.92 5.06 -7.58
C GLY A 150 -12.60 5.66 -7.07
N VAL A 151 -12.56 6.98 -6.83
CA VAL A 151 -11.38 7.68 -6.31
C VAL A 151 -11.75 8.51 -5.08
N PHE A 152 -10.80 8.67 -4.18
CA PHE A 152 -11.00 9.31 -2.87
C PHE A 152 -10.11 10.54 -2.75
N ASP A 153 -10.59 11.57 -2.08
CA ASP A 153 -9.78 12.75 -1.81
C ASP A 153 -8.78 12.44 -0.69
N LEU A 154 -7.54 12.86 -0.84
CA LEU A 154 -6.57 12.81 0.24
C LEU A 154 -7.05 13.73 1.38
N GLY A 155 -6.92 13.28 2.63
CA GLY A 155 -7.45 13.98 3.79
C GLY A 155 -8.94 13.68 4.06
N SER A 156 -9.53 12.71 3.37
CA SER A 156 -10.93 12.29 3.60
C SER A 156 -11.09 11.20 4.66
N GLY A 157 -10.00 10.82 5.31
CA GLY A 157 -9.99 9.78 6.32
C GLY A 157 -9.87 8.37 5.72
N VAL A 158 -10.48 7.41 6.38
CA VAL A 158 -10.39 5.99 6.04
C VAL A 158 -11.35 5.62 4.92
N ALA A 159 -10.89 4.99 3.86
CA ALA A 159 -11.78 4.30 2.93
C ALA A 159 -12.12 2.91 3.48
N VAL A 160 -13.38 2.72 3.93
CA VAL A 160 -13.85 1.46 4.51
C VAL A 160 -14.43 0.59 3.42
N GLY A 161 -13.83 -0.56 3.17
CA GLY A 161 -14.23 -1.50 2.14
C GLY A 161 -15.60 -2.12 2.40
N MET A 162 -16.42 -2.20 1.36
CA MET A 162 -17.72 -2.88 1.35
C MET A 162 -17.89 -3.64 0.05
N GLY A 163 -18.04 -4.95 0.12
CA GLY A 163 -18.17 -5.78 -1.07
C GLY A 163 -18.57 -7.21 -0.77
N PRO A 164 -18.79 -8.03 -1.80
CA PRO A 164 -19.31 -9.40 -1.66
C PRO A 164 -18.33 -10.35 -0.93
N ASN A 165 -17.05 -10.05 -0.94
CA ASN A 165 -16.00 -10.84 -0.28
C ASN A 165 -15.60 -10.30 1.10
N LEU A 166 -16.20 -9.18 1.51
CA LEU A 166 -16.00 -8.59 2.84
C LEU A 166 -17.18 -8.94 3.76
N HIS A 167 -16.89 -9.19 5.02
CA HIS A 167 -17.93 -9.57 5.97
C HIS A 167 -18.78 -8.36 6.34
N ARG A 168 -20.06 -8.38 5.94
CA ARG A 168 -20.98 -7.25 6.08
C ARG A 168 -21.11 -6.73 7.52
N GLY A 169 -21.19 -7.64 8.49
CA GLY A 169 -21.26 -7.26 9.90
C GLY A 169 -19.97 -6.56 10.35
N PHE A 170 -18.83 -7.02 9.85
CA PHE A 170 -17.53 -6.41 10.16
C PHE A 170 -17.43 -4.99 9.59
N THR A 171 -17.76 -4.79 8.31
CA THR A 171 -17.84 -3.44 7.72
C THR A 171 -18.75 -2.51 8.51
N LYS A 172 -19.95 -2.98 8.89
CA LYS A 172 -20.87 -2.19 9.73
C LYS A 172 -20.28 -1.84 11.09
N ALA A 173 -19.57 -2.77 11.74
CA ALA A 173 -18.94 -2.55 13.03
C ALA A 173 -17.80 -1.51 12.92
N LEU A 174 -16.95 -1.58 11.89
CA LEU A 174 -15.94 -0.57 11.62
C LEU A 174 -16.54 0.82 11.42
N ILE A 175 -17.61 0.93 10.60
CA ILE A 175 -18.31 2.21 10.38
C ILE A 175 -18.94 2.74 11.69
N LYS A 176 -19.51 1.85 12.51
CA LYS A 176 -20.06 2.23 13.82
C LYS A 176 -18.98 2.81 14.73
N THR A 177 -17.81 2.16 14.78
CA THR A 177 -16.67 2.63 15.56
C THR A 177 -16.15 3.97 15.04
N ALA A 178 -16.02 4.15 13.72
CA ALA A 178 -15.61 5.43 13.13
C ALA A 178 -16.54 6.57 13.57
N LYS A 179 -17.86 6.37 13.46
CA LYS A 179 -18.87 7.35 13.89
C LYS A 179 -18.82 7.65 15.39
N ALA A 180 -18.61 6.64 16.22
CA ALA A 180 -18.60 6.80 17.67
C ALA A 180 -17.37 7.58 18.18
N ASN A 181 -16.31 7.61 17.40
CA ASN A 181 -15.03 8.23 17.75
C ASN A 181 -14.68 9.44 16.88
N ASP A 182 -15.65 9.97 16.11
CA ASP A 182 -15.47 11.13 15.22
C ASP A 182 -14.27 10.96 14.25
N ILE A 183 -14.09 9.73 13.73
CA ILE A 183 -13.08 9.40 12.73
C ILE A 183 -13.70 9.56 11.34
N ASP A 184 -13.09 10.41 10.52
CA ASP A 184 -13.53 10.62 9.14
C ASP A 184 -13.35 9.34 8.31
N TYR A 185 -14.38 9.00 7.53
CA TYR A 185 -14.35 7.83 6.66
C TYR A 185 -15.19 8.04 5.39
N THR A 186 -14.86 7.28 4.37
CA THR A 186 -15.63 7.12 3.14
C THR A 186 -15.95 5.65 2.91
N LEU A 187 -16.88 5.34 2.00
CA LEU A 187 -17.18 3.96 1.62
C LEU A 187 -16.47 3.62 0.32
N GLU A 188 -15.69 2.56 0.33
CA GLU A 188 -15.06 1.99 -0.83
C GLU A 188 -15.84 0.75 -1.29
N ILE A 189 -16.59 0.92 -2.38
CA ILE A 189 -17.44 -0.15 -2.90
C ILE A 189 -16.65 -1.07 -3.80
N MET A 190 -16.53 -2.33 -3.39
CA MET A 190 -15.84 -3.39 -4.12
C MET A 190 -16.86 -4.26 -4.87
N GLU A 191 -16.73 -4.36 -6.18
CA GLU A 191 -17.63 -5.17 -7.00
C GLU A 191 -17.29 -6.68 -6.99
N GLY A 192 -16.05 -7.02 -6.59
CA GLY A 192 -15.53 -8.40 -6.59
C GLY A 192 -14.18 -8.50 -5.92
N ASN A 193 -13.15 -8.87 -6.67
CA ASN A 193 -11.78 -8.91 -6.16
C ASN A 193 -11.37 -7.54 -5.64
N THR A 194 -10.89 -7.52 -4.38
CA THR A 194 -10.47 -6.27 -3.72
C THR A 194 -9.12 -5.77 -4.21
N GLY A 195 -8.33 -6.61 -4.91
CA GLY A 195 -6.94 -6.29 -5.25
C GLY A 195 -6.05 -6.11 -4.03
N THR A 196 -6.40 -6.72 -2.91
CA THR A 196 -5.70 -6.61 -1.62
C THR A 196 -5.60 -7.98 -0.96
N ASN A 197 -4.80 -8.11 0.09
CA ASN A 197 -4.71 -9.33 0.89
C ASN A 197 -6.06 -9.88 1.36
N ALA A 198 -7.11 -9.06 1.45
CA ALA A 198 -8.45 -9.51 1.84
C ALA A 198 -9.01 -10.58 0.89
N TRP A 199 -8.66 -10.50 -0.41
CA TRP A 199 -9.18 -11.42 -1.42
C TRP A 199 -8.71 -12.85 -1.18
N THR A 200 -7.44 -13.08 -0.93
CA THR A 200 -6.89 -14.43 -0.73
C THR A 200 -7.07 -14.94 0.69
N MET A 201 -7.09 -14.06 1.69
CA MET A 201 -7.25 -14.46 3.09
C MET A 201 -8.64 -15.00 3.40
N GLN A 202 -9.70 -14.47 2.78
CA GLN A 202 -11.09 -14.85 3.08
C GLN A 202 -11.38 -16.35 2.94
N ILE A 203 -10.66 -17.06 2.06
CA ILE A 203 -10.85 -18.48 1.77
C ILE A 203 -9.89 -19.41 2.52
N VAL A 204 -9.06 -18.86 3.39
CA VAL A 204 -8.07 -19.66 4.13
C VAL A 204 -8.75 -20.50 5.22
N GLY A 205 -8.36 -21.75 5.31
CA GLY A 205 -8.84 -22.66 6.35
C GLY A 205 -10.36 -22.88 6.30
N ARG A 206 -11.07 -22.39 7.30
CA ARG A 206 -12.55 -22.45 7.39
C ARG A 206 -13.23 -21.20 6.81
N GLY A 207 -12.46 -20.31 6.23
CA GLY A 207 -12.87 -18.96 5.90
C GLY A 207 -12.57 -17.97 7.03
N ILE A 208 -12.19 -16.76 6.67
CA ILE A 208 -11.88 -15.67 7.61
C ILE A 208 -12.85 -14.53 7.33
N ALA A 209 -13.49 -14.01 8.36
CA ALA A 209 -14.33 -12.82 8.22
C ALA A 209 -13.43 -11.59 8.00
N MET A 210 -13.48 -11.02 6.79
CA MET A 210 -12.58 -9.93 6.37
C MET A 210 -13.23 -8.56 6.52
N GLY A 211 -12.50 -7.61 7.10
CA GLY A 211 -12.66 -6.18 6.95
C GLY A 211 -11.54 -5.61 6.08
N LEU A 212 -11.77 -4.45 5.46
CA LEU A 212 -10.79 -3.74 4.66
C LEU A 212 -10.80 -2.26 5.04
N LEU A 213 -9.61 -1.71 5.28
CA LEU A 213 -9.37 -0.30 5.52
C LEU A 213 -8.30 0.16 4.54
N SER A 214 -8.62 1.16 3.72
CA SER A 214 -7.71 1.64 2.69
C SER A 214 -7.34 3.11 2.92
N ILE A 215 -6.11 3.46 2.56
CA ILE A 215 -5.55 4.81 2.64
C ILE A 215 -5.60 5.42 1.23
N PRO A 216 -6.25 6.57 1.01
CA PRO A 216 -6.22 7.24 -0.29
C PRO A 216 -4.79 7.60 -0.70
N GLU A 217 -4.36 7.11 -1.87
CA GLU A 217 -3.02 7.32 -2.41
C GLU A 217 -3.06 7.77 -3.87
N LYS A 218 -2.29 8.81 -4.21
CA LYS A 218 -2.07 9.23 -5.60
C LYS A 218 -0.87 8.56 -6.19
N TYR A 219 -0.95 8.31 -7.50
CA TYR A 219 0.17 7.82 -8.31
C TYR A 219 0.69 6.44 -7.85
N MET A 220 -0.20 5.60 -7.31
CA MET A 220 0.06 4.21 -6.93
C MET A 220 0.92 3.48 -7.98
N HIS A 221 1.81 2.60 -7.55
CA HIS A 221 2.76 1.85 -8.38
C HIS A 221 3.75 2.74 -9.17
N THR A 222 4.07 3.92 -8.62
CA THR A 222 5.06 4.82 -9.21
C THR A 222 6.13 5.22 -8.19
N PRO A 223 7.28 5.77 -8.63
CA PRO A 223 8.28 6.25 -7.67
C PRO A 223 7.89 7.49 -6.87
N VAL A 224 6.71 8.07 -7.14
CA VAL A 224 6.25 9.36 -6.58
C VAL A 224 4.83 9.26 -6.00
N GLU A 225 4.56 8.16 -5.30
CA GLU A 225 3.32 7.96 -4.57
C GLU A 225 3.11 9.05 -3.51
N VAL A 226 1.86 9.43 -3.26
CA VAL A 226 1.53 10.52 -2.34
C VAL A 226 0.34 10.13 -1.48
N VAL A 227 0.54 10.20 -0.16
CA VAL A 227 -0.52 10.04 0.85
C VAL A 227 -0.65 11.28 1.73
N GLU A 228 -1.80 11.45 2.36
CA GLU A 228 -2.01 12.40 3.44
C GLU A 228 -1.75 11.71 4.77
N LEU A 229 -0.90 12.31 5.63
CA LEU A 229 -0.54 11.67 6.91
C LEU A 229 -1.71 11.56 7.87
N SER A 230 -2.71 12.43 7.75
CA SER A 230 -3.94 12.35 8.55
C SER A 230 -4.78 11.11 8.21
N ASP A 231 -4.77 10.64 6.96
CA ASP A 231 -5.49 9.42 6.56
C ASP A 231 -4.82 8.18 7.15
N VAL A 232 -3.47 8.13 7.13
CA VAL A 232 -2.70 7.06 7.80
C VAL A 232 -3.03 7.01 9.29
N GLN A 233 -3.10 8.19 9.94
CA GLN A 233 -3.46 8.29 11.35
C GLN A 233 -4.90 7.85 11.60
N ALA A 234 -5.84 8.22 10.75
CA ALA A 234 -7.25 7.83 10.85
C ALA A 234 -7.43 6.32 10.75
N VAL A 235 -6.71 5.64 9.84
CA VAL A 235 -6.71 4.17 9.74
C VAL A 235 -6.18 3.54 11.04
N ALA A 236 -5.07 4.06 11.58
CA ALA A 236 -4.52 3.59 12.85
C ALA A 236 -5.50 3.77 14.01
N ASP A 237 -6.19 4.91 14.06
CA ASP A 237 -7.16 5.22 15.10
C ASP A 237 -8.37 4.31 15.01
N LEU A 238 -8.92 4.12 13.82
CA LEU A 238 -10.06 3.24 13.62
C LEU A 238 -9.75 1.81 14.01
N MET A 239 -8.59 1.26 13.61
CA MET A 239 -8.16 -0.07 14.04
C MET A 239 -8.03 -0.18 15.57
N ALA A 240 -7.39 0.80 16.20
CA ALA A 240 -7.16 0.77 17.64
C ALA A 240 -8.47 0.86 18.43
N GLU A 241 -9.38 1.77 18.07
CA GLU A 241 -10.66 1.91 18.74
C GLU A 241 -11.55 0.70 18.51
N PHE A 242 -11.61 0.17 17.27
CA PHE A 242 -12.35 -1.04 16.96
C PHE A 242 -11.86 -2.23 17.81
N LEU A 243 -10.55 -2.52 17.82
CA LEU A 243 -9.99 -3.65 18.54
C LEU A 243 -10.10 -3.50 20.06
N ARG A 244 -10.17 -2.28 20.57
CA ARG A 244 -10.38 -2.01 22.00
C ARG A 244 -11.77 -2.36 22.47
N GLU A 245 -12.77 -2.18 21.60
CA GLU A 245 -14.17 -2.48 21.86
C GLU A 245 -14.59 -3.90 21.44
N PHE A 246 -13.81 -4.53 20.57
CA PHE A 246 -14.13 -5.83 19.99
C PHE A 246 -14.19 -6.92 21.07
N ASP A 247 -15.33 -7.59 21.16
CA ASP A 247 -15.63 -8.61 22.17
C ASP A 247 -15.69 -10.04 21.63
N GLY A 248 -15.26 -10.23 20.37
CA GLY A 248 -15.20 -11.53 19.69
C GLY A 248 -16.31 -11.77 18.69
N GLU A 249 -17.27 -10.87 18.55
CA GLU A 249 -18.37 -11.01 17.59
C GLU A 249 -18.60 -9.74 16.78
N VAL A 250 -18.84 -9.91 15.48
CA VAL A 250 -19.42 -8.89 14.63
C VAL A 250 -20.79 -9.42 14.17
N GLY A 251 -21.84 -8.65 14.37
CA GLY A 251 -23.18 -9.06 13.95
C GLY A 251 -23.26 -9.45 12.46
N ALA A 252 -24.30 -10.12 12.06
CA ALA A 252 -24.52 -10.55 10.67
C ALA A 252 -24.81 -9.37 9.70
#